data_82115f7d6a6802edac25f4c138b95079
#
_entry.id   82115f7d6a6802edac25f4c138b95079
#
_cell.length_a   1.000
_cell.length_b   1.000
_cell.length_c   1.000
_cell.angle_alpha   90.00
_cell.angle_beta   90.00
_cell.angle_gamma   90.00
#
_symmetry.space_group_name_H-M   'P 1'
#
loop_
_entity.id
_entity.type
_entity.pdbx_description
1 polymer ?
#
loop_
_entity_poly.entity_id
_entity_poly.type
_entity_poly.pdbx_seq_one_letter_code
_entity_poly.pdbx_strand_id
1 'polypeptide(L)'
;MPYELKDTTALVTGATSGIGLACVEALARAGARVVAAGRRADRLEALADRLGGQVHPLPFDVRDKEAAEAALTGLPAPLQAIDVLVNSAGLALGLEPAHRASLDDWERMIDTNCRALVHLTRLVLPGMVARDRGHVVNVGSVAGNWPYPGGNVYGATKAFVRQYSLNLRADLLGTRVRVTNVEPGMVETEFSVVRFHGDAARAGKVYEGMQPLSAEDIADTVLWCLTRPPHVNVNTIEVMPVQQAFSPFAVSRT
;
A
#
# COMPACT_ATOMS: atom_id res chain seq x y z
N MET A 1 4.25 21.71 -15.46
CA MET A 1 2.95 21.04 -15.60
C MET A 1 2.94 19.83 -14.69
N PRO A 2 1.85 19.43 -14.07
CA PRO A 2 1.78 18.19 -13.32
C PRO A 2 2.06 17.01 -14.27
N TYR A 3 2.67 15.95 -13.74
CA TYR A 3 2.93 14.74 -14.50
C TYR A 3 1.60 14.02 -14.77
N GLU A 4 1.28 13.80 -16.04
CA GLU A 4 0.06 13.09 -16.42
C GLU A 4 0.29 11.57 -16.30
N LEU A 5 -0.71 10.85 -15.79
CA LEU A 5 -0.68 9.39 -15.67
C LEU A 5 -1.23 8.66 -16.90
N LYS A 6 -1.71 9.41 -17.87
CA LYS A 6 -2.12 8.86 -19.17
C LYS A 6 -0.94 8.07 -19.77
N ASP A 7 -1.24 6.90 -20.31
CA ASP A 7 -0.26 5.97 -20.89
C ASP A 7 0.76 5.39 -19.89
N THR A 8 0.55 5.54 -18.58
CA THR A 8 1.32 4.81 -17.57
C THR A 8 0.66 3.49 -17.21
N THR A 9 1.46 2.50 -16.83
CA THR A 9 0.97 1.24 -16.26
C THR A 9 1.29 1.21 -14.76
N ALA A 10 0.26 1.07 -13.93
CA ALA A 10 0.38 0.96 -12.48
C ALA A 10 0.06 -0.44 -12.00
N LEU A 11 0.92 -1.04 -11.18
CA LEU A 11 0.64 -2.24 -10.41
C LEU A 11 0.25 -1.85 -8.99
N VAL A 12 -0.94 -2.23 -8.55
CA VAL A 12 -1.44 -1.98 -7.21
C VAL A 12 -1.69 -3.30 -6.50
N THR A 13 -1.03 -3.54 -5.38
CA THR A 13 -1.26 -4.72 -4.54
C THR A 13 -2.28 -4.45 -3.45
N GLY A 14 -2.99 -5.48 -2.98
CA GLY A 14 -4.09 -5.29 -2.03
C GLY A 14 -5.31 -4.58 -2.63
N ALA A 15 -5.50 -4.70 -3.94
CA ALA A 15 -6.47 -3.96 -4.75
C ALA A 15 -7.94 -4.29 -4.48
N THR A 16 -8.24 -5.27 -3.61
CA THR A 16 -9.61 -5.78 -3.40
C THR A 16 -10.36 -5.09 -2.25
N SER A 17 -9.74 -4.18 -1.51
CA SER A 17 -10.37 -3.39 -0.44
C SER A 17 -9.53 -2.20 0.00
N GLY A 18 -10.14 -1.30 0.77
CA GLY A 18 -9.47 -0.19 1.45
C GLY A 18 -8.60 0.65 0.54
N ILE A 19 -7.43 1.03 1.04
CA ILE A 19 -6.49 1.95 0.36
C ILE A 19 -6.10 1.44 -1.05
N GLY A 20 -5.84 0.13 -1.20
CA GLY A 20 -5.47 -0.44 -2.50
C GLY A 20 -6.58 -0.30 -3.54
N LEU A 21 -7.83 -0.59 -3.15
CA LEU A 21 -9.00 -0.40 -4.01
C LEU A 21 -9.16 1.08 -4.41
N ALA A 22 -9.12 1.99 -3.44
CA ALA A 22 -9.22 3.42 -3.71
C ALA A 22 -8.10 3.94 -4.62
N CYS A 23 -6.86 3.42 -4.47
CA CYS A 23 -5.76 3.72 -5.37
C CYS A 23 -6.02 3.24 -6.81
N VAL A 24 -6.56 2.02 -7.00
CA VAL A 24 -6.94 1.53 -8.34
C VAL A 24 -7.93 2.48 -8.99
N GLU A 25 -8.99 2.86 -8.26
CA GLU A 25 -10.02 3.77 -8.76
C GLU A 25 -9.46 5.17 -9.10
N ALA A 26 -8.63 5.73 -8.23
CA ALA A 26 -8.03 7.04 -8.44
C ALA A 26 -7.08 7.05 -9.66
N LEU A 27 -6.25 6.01 -9.81
CA LEU A 27 -5.32 5.86 -10.92
C LEU A 27 -6.04 5.64 -12.26
N ALA A 28 -7.08 4.80 -12.28
CA ALA A 28 -7.89 4.59 -13.46
C ALA A 28 -8.60 5.88 -13.90
N ARG A 29 -9.23 6.63 -12.96
CA ARG A 29 -9.82 7.94 -13.25
C ARG A 29 -8.80 8.96 -13.78
N ALA A 30 -7.53 8.85 -13.36
CA ALA A 30 -6.44 9.68 -13.85
C ALA A 30 -5.88 9.23 -15.22
N GLY A 31 -6.44 8.19 -15.83
CA GLY A 31 -6.10 7.70 -17.17
C GLY A 31 -4.98 6.65 -17.21
N ALA A 32 -4.52 6.14 -16.06
CA ALA A 32 -3.56 5.05 -16.03
C ALA A 32 -4.20 3.70 -16.39
N ARG A 33 -3.42 2.80 -17.00
CA ARG A 33 -3.73 1.37 -17.04
C ARG A 33 -3.34 0.78 -15.70
N VAL A 34 -4.25 0.07 -15.04
CA VAL A 34 -4.01 -0.45 -13.69
C VAL A 34 -4.05 -1.96 -13.67
N VAL A 35 -2.97 -2.60 -13.26
CA VAL A 35 -2.92 -4.01 -12.91
C VAL A 35 -3.30 -4.12 -11.44
N ALA A 36 -4.50 -4.63 -11.18
CA ALA A 36 -5.06 -4.75 -9.84
C ALA A 36 -4.76 -6.14 -9.26
N ALA A 37 -3.84 -6.22 -8.28
CA ALA A 37 -3.39 -7.48 -7.71
C ALA A 37 -3.99 -7.75 -6.33
N GLY A 38 -4.42 -8.99 -6.11
CA GLY A 38 -5.01 -9.42 -4.85
C GLY A 38 -5.45 -10.89 -4.87
N ARG A 39 -5.91 -11.42 -3.73
CA ARG A 39 -6.29 -12.83 -3.59
C ARG A 39 -7.73 -13.13 -4.01
N ARG A 40 -8.63 -12.14 -3.95
CA ARG A 40 -10.08 -12.30 -4.17
C ARG A 40 -10.37 -12.04 -5.64
N ALA A 41 -10.32 -13.09 -6.45
CA ALA A 41 -10.50 -13.01 -7.90
C ALA A 41 -11.85 -12.39 -8.27
N ASP A 42 -12.93 -12.80 -7.59
CA ASP A 42 -14.29 -12.28 -7.75
C ASP A 42 -14.37 -10.75 -7.61
N ARG A 43 -13.68 -10.20 -6.60
CA ARG A 43 -13.64 -8.75 -6.39
C ARG A 43 -12.80 -8.02 -7.44
N LEU A 44 -11.73 -8.64 -7.91
CA LEU A 44 -10.88 -8.07 -8.97
C LEU A 44 -11.62 -8.02 -10.30
N GLU A 45 -12.35 -9.08 -10.64
CA GLU A 45 -13.19 -9.14 -11.84
C GLU A 45 -14.31 -8.09 -11.79
N ALA A 46 -15.06 -8.03 -10.69
CA ALA A 46 -16.08 -7.00 -10.50
C ALA A 46 -15.52 -5.57 -10.58
N LEU A 47 -14.29 -5.34 -10.11
CA LEU A 47 -13.61 -4.06 -10.22
C LEU A 47 -13.24 -3.73 -11.66
N ALA A 48 -12.74 -4.71 -12.42
CA ALA A 48 -12.41 -4.57 -13.82
C ALA A 48 -13.67 -4.29 -14.67
N ASP A 49 -14.76 -4.99 -14.40
CA ASP A 49 -16.05 -4.76 -15.09
C ASP A 49 -16.57 -3.34 -14.84
N ARG A 50 -16.48 -2.86 -13.60
CA ARG A 50 -16.96 -1.52 -13.21
C ARG A 50 -16.11 -0.39 -13.80
N LEU A 51 -14.80 -0.57 -13.92
CA LEU A 51 -13.86 0.46 -14.39
C LEU A 51 -13.46 0.28 -15.86
N GLY A 52 -13.97 -0.77 -16.51
CA GLY A 52 -13.75 -1.04 -17.91
C GLY A 52 -12.31 -1.44 -18.25
N GLY A 53 -11.92 -1.33 -19.52
CA GLY A 53 -10.63 -1.80 -20.03
C GLY A 53 -9.36 -1.14 -19.45
N GLN A 54 -9.50 -0.21 -18.52
CA GLN A 54 -8.36 0.41 -17.84
C GLN A 54 -7.81 -0.45 -16.70
N VAL A 55 -8.57 -1.41 -16.17
CA VAL A 55 -8.18 -2.26 -15.05
C VAL A 55 -8.02 -3.71 -15.50
N HIS A 56 -6.86 -4.28 -15.24
CA HIS A 56 -6.55 -5.68 -15.51
C HIS A 56 -6.49 -6.45 -14.18
N PRO A 57 -7.38 -7.41 -13.94
CA PRO A 57 -7.37 -8.23 -12.73
C PRO A 57 -6.18 -9.20 -12.75
N LEU A 58 -5.44 -9.26 -11.64
CA LEU A 58 -4.29 -10.15 -11.49
C LEU A 58 -4.37 -10.90 -10.14
N PRO A 59 -5.07 -12.05 -10.09
CA PRO A 59 -5.30 -12.77 -8.85
C PRO A 59 -4.06 -13.58 -8.44
N PHE A 60 -3.43 -13.23 -7.30
CA PHE A 60 -2.41 -14.04 -6.61
C PHE A 60 -2.27 -13.60 -5.15
N ASP A 61 -1.64 -14.46 -4.33
CA ASP A 61 -1.20 -14.09 -2.98
C ASP A 61 0.20 -13.47 -3.06
N VAL A 62 0.36 -12.25 -2.59
CA VAL A 62 1.65 -11.54 -2.60
C VAL A 62 2.76 -12.26 -1.81
N ARG A 63 2.41 -13.19 -0.90
CA ARG A 63 3.35 -14.00 -0.12
C ARG A 63 3.92 -15.17 -0.92
N ASP A 64 3.24 -15.57 -1.99
CA ASP A 64 3.69 -16.64 -2.89
C ASP A 64 4.56 -16.01 -3.99
N LYS A 65 5.87 -16.26 -3.87
CA LYS A 65 6.88 -15.69 -4.78
C LYS A 65 6.73 -16.20 -6.21
N GLU A 66 6.54 -17.49 -6.34
CA GLU A 66 6.43 -18.19 -7.62
C GLU A 66 5.16 -17.73 -8.35
N ALA A 67 4.04 -17.63 -7.63
CA ALA A 67 2.79 -17.11 -8.19
C ALA A 67 2.92 -15.64 -8.60
N ALA A 68 3.58 -14.79 -7.79
CA ALA A 68 3.80 -13.39 -8.12
C ALA A 68 4.67 -13.22 -9.38
N GLU A 69 5.76 -13.99 -9.49
CA GLU A 69 6.67 -13.97 -10.65
C GLU A 69 5.95 -14.45 -11.92
N ALA A 70 5.24 -15.57 -11.84
CA ALA A 70 4.46 -16.11 -12.95
C ALA A 70 3.36 -15.13 -13.40
N ALA A 71 2.64 -14.52 -12.45
CA ALA A 71 1.59 -13.55 -12.74
C ALA A 71 2.13 -12.31 -13.47
N LEU A 72 3.24 -11.74 -12.99
CA LEU A 72 3.84 -10.56 -13.62
C LEU A 72 4.45 -10.87 -15.00
N THR A 73 5.10 -12.02 -15.14
CA THR A 73 5.67 -12.47 -16.43
C THR A 73 4.59 -12.77 -17.46
N GLY A 74 3.44 -13.29 -17.02
CA GLY A 74 2.29 -13.59 -17.86
C GLY A 74 1.43 -12.39 -18.27
N LEU A 75 1.76 -11.18 -17.82
CA LEU A 75 1.00 -9.98 -18.20
C LEU A 75 1.03 -9.77 -19.72
N PRO A 76 -0.08 -9.31 -20.32
CA PRO A 76 -0.09 -8.87 -21.72
C PRO A 76 1.00 -7.83 -22.00
N ALA A 77 1.62 -7.89 -23.16
CA ALA A 77 2.74 -7.02 -23.54
C ALA A 77 2.53 -5.52 -23.23
N PRO A 78 1.34 -4.92 -23.45
CA PRO A 78 1.11 -3.51 -23.12
C PRO A 78 1.16 -3.19 -21.62
N LEU A 79 1.07 -4.20 -20.74
CA LEU A 79 1.05 -4.05 -19.28
C LEU A 79 2.36 -4.46 -18.60
N GLN A 80 3.30 -5.05 -19.32
CA GLN A 80 4.58 -5.51 -18.75
C GLN A 80 5.49 -4.36 -18.31
N ALA A 81 5.36 -3.19 -18.94
CA ALA A 81 6.17 -2.02 -18.59
C ALA A 81 5.53 -1.26 -17.40
N ILE A 82 5.71 -1.78 -16.19
CA ILE A 82 5.19 -1.16 -14.98
C ILE A 82 5.93 0.15 -14.69
N ASP A 83 5.22 1.28 -14.71
CA ASP A 83 5.75 2.62 -14.40
C ASP A 83 5.50 3.03 -12.94
N VAL A 84 4.44 2.51 -12.33
CA VAL A 84 4.07 2.78 -10.93
C VAL A 84 3.85 1.46 -10.21
N LEU A 85 4.47 1.30 -9.04
CA LEU A 85 4.19 0.20 -8.13
C LEU A 85 3.62 0.78 -6.83
N VAL A 86 2.37 0.44 -6.50
CA VAL A 86 1.77 0.76 -5.20
C VAL A 86 1.73 -0.49 -4.35
N ASN A 87 2.65 -0.60 -3.40
CA ASN A 87 2.69 -1.66 -2.40
C ASN A 87 1.71 -1.33 -1.27
N SER A 88 0.42 -1.66 -1.48
CA SER A 88 -0.65 -1.45 -0.51
C SER A 88 -1.11 -2.74 0.19
N ALA A 89 -0.70 -3.92 -0.30
CA ALA A 89 -0.97 -5.16 0.41
C ALA A 89 -0.28 -5.14 1.78
N GLY A 90 -1.07 -5.26 2.84
CA GLY A 90 -0.58 -5.24 4.20
C GLY A 90 -1.70 -5.57 5.18
N LEU A 91 -1.32 -6.00 6.39
CA LEU A 91 -2.27 -6.31 7.46
C LEU A 91 -1.64 -6.07 8.83
N ALA A 92 -2.50 -5.90 9.82
CA ALA A 92 -2.17 -6.05 11.24
C ALA A 92 -3.05 -7.11 11.84
N LEU A 93 -2.53 -7.86 12.80
CA LEU A 93 -3.24 -8.93 13.50
C LEU A 93 -3.05 -8.79 15.00
N GLY A 94 -4.17 -8.83 15.74
CA GLY A 94 -4.19 -8.74 17.18
C GLY A 94 -3.74 -7.39 17.77
N LEU A 95 -3.86 -7.28 19.08
CA LEU A 95 -3.35 -6.19 19.93
C LEU A 95 -2.88 -6.74 21.28
N GLU A 96 -2.61 -8.04 21.36
CA GLU A 96 -2.14 -8.66 22.58
C GLU A 96 -0.72 -8.18 22.94
N PRO A 97 -0.40 -8.05 24.24
CA PRO A 97 0.97 -7.82 24.67
C PRO A 97 1.91 -8.89 24.13
N ALA A 98 3.16 -8.55 23.83
CA ALA A 98 4.13 -9.39 23.15
C ALA A 98 4.26 -10.82 23.73
N HIS A 99 4.17 -10.97 25.05
CA HIS A 99 4.29 -12.27 25.73
C HIS A 99 3.06 -13.18 25.59
N ARG A 100 1.97 -12.69 24.96
CA ARG A 100 0.73 -13.45 24.71
C ARG A 100 0.27 -13.41 23.26
N ALA A 101 0.97 -12.65 22.42
CA ALA A 101 0.62 -12.53 21.02
C ALA A 101 0.87 -13.85 20.26
N SER A 102 0.09 -14.09 19.22
CA SER A 102 0.24 -15.24 18.33
C SER A 102 1.49 -15.10 17.47
N LEU A 103 2.36 -16.11 17.47
CA LEU A 103 3.53 -16.16 16.59
C LEU A 103 3.12 -16.27 15.13
N ASP A 104 2.08 -17.04 14.80
CA ASP A 104 1.56 -17.18 13.44
C ASP A 104 1.08 -15.83 12.88
N ASP A 105 0.45 -15.01 13.73
CA ASP A 105 0.02 -13.65 13.34
C ASP A 105 1.24 -12.75 13.06
N TRP A 106 2.30 -12.89 13.85
CA TRP A 106 3.54 -12.15 13.64
C TRP A 106 4.23 -12.55 12.34
N GLU A 107 4.34 -13.83 12.06
CA GLU A 107 4.93 -14.36 10.82
C GLU A 107 4.12 -13.89 9.60
N ARG A 108 2.79 -13.96 9.66
CA ARG A 108 1.92 -13.45 8.60
C ARG A 108 2.11 -11.94 8.36
N MET A 109 2.29 -11.14 9.41
CA MET A 109 2.57 -9.71 9.28
C MET A 109 3.93 -9.48 8.61
N ILE A 110 4.97 -10.20 9.00
CA ILE A 110 6.31 -10.10 8.39
C ILE A 110 6.27 -10.52 6.92
N ASP A 111 5.65 -11.64 6.62
CA ASP A 111 5.57 -12.17 5.25
C ASP A 111 4.82 -11.22 4.32
N THR A 112 3.70 -10.66 4.79
CA THR A 112 2.89 -9.77 3.96
C THR A 112 3.48 -8.37 3.87
N ASN A 113 3.83 -7.76 5.02
CA ASN A 113 4.19 -6.34 5.07
C ASN A 113 5.65 -6.09 4.69
N CYS A 114 6.54 -7.09 4.84
CA CYS A 114 7.97 -6.95 4.57
C CYS A 114 8.41 -7.81 3.38
N ARG A 115 8.34 -9.14 3.49
CA ARG A 115 8.90 -10.06 2.48
C ARG A 115 8.23 -9.88 1.11
N ALA A 116 6.91 -9.86 1.07
CA ALA A 116 6.16 -9.68 -0.16
C ALA A 116 6.44 -8.31 -0.81
N LEU A 117 6.49 -7.24 -0.03
CA LEU A 117 6.80 -5.89 -0.52
C LEU A 117 8.19 -5.83 -1.15
N VAL A 118 9.21 -6.37 -0.49
CA VAL A 118 10.59 -6.41 -1.00
C VAL A 118 10.66 -7.24 -2.28
N HIS A 119 10.03 -8.40 -2.30
CA HIS A 119 10.02 -9.30 -3.44
C HIS A 119 9.37 -8.65 -4.67
N LEU A 120 8.17 -8.10 -4.54
CA LEU A 120 7.46 -7.43 -5.64
C LEU A 120 8.23 -6.20 -6.14
N THR A 121 8.79 -5.41 -5.23
CA THR A 121 9.65 -4.28 -5.62
C THR A 121 10.84 -4.76 -6.45
N ARG A 122 11.50 -5.86 -6.03
CA ARG A 122 12.65 -6.42 -6.75
C ARG A 122 12.29 -6.97 -8.14
N LEU A 123 11.08 -7.49 -8.31
CA LEU A 123 10.60 -7.97 -9.62
C LEU A 123 10.38 -6.81 -10.61
N VAL A 124 9.84 -5.69 -10.15
CA VAL A 124 9.45 -4.55 -11.01
C VAL A 124 10.59 -3.57 -11.25
N LEU A 125 11.44 -3.35 -10.24
CA LEU A 125 12.45 -2.30 -10.23
C LEU A 125 13.46 -2.35 -11.40
N PRO A 126 13.99 -3.50 -11.84
CA PRO A 126 14.95 -3.54 -12.95
C PRO A 126 14.39 -2.94 -14.24
N GLY A 127 13.12 -3.20 -14.55
CA GLY A 127 12.43 -2.62 -15.68
C GLY A 127 12.29 -1.10 -15.57
N MET A 128 12.00 -0.58 -14.39
CA MET A 128 11.95 0.87 -14.14
C MET A 128 13.32 1.52 -14.35
N VAL A 129 14.37 0.93 -13.79
CA VAL A 129 15.76 1.44 -13.93
C VAL A 129 16.22 1.40 -15.38
N ALA A 130 15.97 0.31 -16.11
CA ALA A 130 16.34 0.18 -17.51
C ALA A 130 15.69 1.22 -18.42
N ARG A 131 14.45 1.63 -18.09
CA ARG A 131 13.73 2.71 -18.81
C ARG A 131 14.01 4.10 -18.24
N ASP A 132 14.80 4.20 -17.16
CA ASP A 132 15.05 5.42 -16.40
C ASP A 132 13.75 6.17 -16.04
N ARG A 133 12.71 5.41 -15.70
CA ARG A 133 11.35 5.91 -15.43
C ARG A 133 10.63 4.96 -14.49
N GLY A 134 10.14 5.49 -13.37
CA GLY A 134 9.31 4.71 -12.45
C GLY A 134 9.02 5.44 -11.15
N HIS A 135 8.02 4.93 -10.41
CA HIS A 135 7.72 5.39 -9.06
C HIS A 135 7.22 4.22 -8.20
N VAL A 136 7.96 3.92 -7.15
CA VAL A 136 7.54 2.96 -6.12
C VAL A 136 6.90 3.73 -4.98
N VAL A 137 5.65 3.41 -4.67
CA VAL A 137 4.91 3.96 -3.53
C VAL A 137 4.64 2.83 -2.54
N ASN A 138 5.17 2.96 -1.34
CA ASN A 138 4.95 2.02 -0.26
C ASN A 138 3.94 2.59 0.74
N VAL A 139 2.93 1.82 1.11
CA VAL A 139 1.99 2.20 2.16
C VAL A 139 2.57 1.78 3.51
N GLY A 140 3.19 2.75 4.16
CA GLY A 140 3.71 2.66 5.52
C GLY A 140 2.60 2.75 6.57
N SER A 141 2.89 3.44 7.67
CA SER A 141 1.95 3.82 8.74
C SER A 141 2.66 4.71 9.74
N VAL A 142 1.93 5.59 10.42
CA VAL A 142 2.40 6.28 11.63
C VAL A 142 2.88 5.31 12.73
N ALA A 143 2.39 4.06 12.70
CA ALA A 143 2.83 2.97 13.58
C ALA A 143 4.32 2.60 13.42
N GLY A 144 4.94 2.96 12.31
CA GLY A 144 6.36 2.78 12.08
C GLY A 144 7.23 3.81 12.81
N ASN A 145 6.64 4.95 13.18
CA ASN A 145 7.33 6.06 13.87
C ASN A 145 6.98 6.12 15.36
N TRP A 146 5.74 5.78 15.70
CA TRP A 146 5.16 5.99 17.02
C TRP A 146 4.73 4.67 17.64
N PRO A 147 5.45 4.17 18.68
CA PRO A 147 5.09 2.92 19.33
C PRO A 147 3.79 3.06 20.14
N TYR A 148 3.04 1.97 20.22
CA TYR A 148 1.83 1.89 21.02
C TYR A 148 1.65 0.48 21.61
N PRO A 149 0.94 0.34 22.75
CA PRO A 149 0.66 -0.97 23.33
C PRO A 149 -0.05 -1.91 22.34
N GLY A 150 0.46 -3.14 22.19
CA GLY A 150 -0.04 -4.13 21.24
C GLY A 150 0.40 -3.91 19.78
N GLY A 151 1.14 -2.83 19.49
CA GLY A 151 1.65 -2.54 18.15
C GLY A 151 2.83 -3.41 17.72
N ASN A 152 3.54 -4.00 18.67
CA ASN A 152 4.72 -4.87 18.58
C ASN A 152 5.25 -5.14 17.15
N VAL A 153 4.96 -6.31 16.55
CA VAL A 153 5.48 -6.66 15.22
C VAL A 153 4.86 -5.81 14.11
N TYR A 154 3.58 -5.41 14.20
CA TYR A 154 3.00 -4.52 13.19
C TYR A 154 3.78 -3.21 13.06
N GLY A 155 4.03 -2.51 14.18
CA GLY A 155 4.84 -1.28 14.19
C GLY A 155 6.24 -1.52 13.63
N ALA A 156 6.88 -2.64 14.03
CA ALA A 156 8.19 -3.02 13.51
C ALA A 156 8.19 -3.25 12.00
N THR A 157 7.15 -3.91 11.43
CA THR A 157 7.04 -4.08 9.97
C THR A 157 6.88 -2.73 9.24
N LYS A 158 6.18 -1.76 9.85
CA LYS A 158 5.99 -0.44 9.25
C LYS A 158 7.25 0.44 9.37
N ALA A 159 8.02 0.29 10.45
CA ALA A 159 9.35 0.87 10.56
C ALA A 159 10.32 0.30 9.51
N PHE A 160 10.24 -1.02 9.25
CA PHE A 160 10.97 -1.67 8.15
C PHE A 160 10.60 -1.04 6.80
N VAL A 161 9.32 -0.90 6.48
CA VAL A 161 8.86 -0.30 5.22
C VAL A 161 9.39 1.12 5.04
N ARG A 162 9.35 1.93 6.11
CA ARG A 162 9.91 3.27 6.11
C ARG A 162 11.40 3.27 5.79
N GLN A 163 12.19 2.50 6.55
CA GLN A 163 13.64 2.47 6.37
C GLN A 163 14.03 1.86 5.01
N TYR A 164 13.33 0.81 4.57
CA TYR A 164 13.52 0.22 3.24
C TYR A 164 13.27 1.24 2.12
N SER A 165 12.22 2.05 2.23
CA SER A 165 11.92 3.09 1.24
C SER A 165 13.03 4.13 1.13
N LEU A 166 13.62 4.55 2.26
CA LEU A 166 14.74 5.50 2.29
C LEU A 166 16.01 4.88 1.69
N ASN A 167 16.33 3.64 2.03
CA ASN A 167 17.48 2.92 1.48
C ASN A 167 17.32 2.72 -0.04
N LEU A 168 16.13 2.27 -0.48
CA LEU A 168 15.83 2.10 -1.89
C LEU A 168 15.99 3.43 -2.67
N ARG A 169 15.57 4.56 -2.08
CA ARG A 169 15.80 5.87 -2.70
C ARG A 169 17.28 6.22 -2.81
N ALA A 170 18.10 5.83 -1.84
CA ALA A 170 19.54 6.03 -1.87
C ALA A 170 20.21 5.18 -2.95
N ASP A 171 19.83 3.90 -3.10
CA ASP A 171 20.35 2.98 -4.11
C ASP A 171 19.99 3.41 -5.54
N LEU A 172 18.91 4.16 -5.71
CA LEU A 172 18.44 4.66 -7.00
C LEU A 172 19.02 6.04 -7.38
N LEU A 173 20.01 6.53 -6.64
CA LEU A 173 20.72 7.76 -7.00
C LEU A 173 21.34 7.62 -8.39
N GLY A 174 21.15 8.65 -9.22
CA GLY A 174 21.59 8.63 -10.62
C GLY A 174 20.54 8.13 -11.61
N THR A 175 19.37 7.71 -11.12
CA THR A 175 18.19 7.37 -11.95
C THR A 175 17.05 8.37 -11.74
N ARG A 176 16.06 8.34 -12.65
CA ARG A 176 14.79 9.10 -12.48
C ARG A 176 13.69 8.27 -11.83
N VAL A 177 14.01 7.13 -11.22
CA VAL A 177 13.05 6.33 -10.45
C VAL A 177 12.83 6.98 -9.08
N ARG A 178 11.56 7.21 -8.75
CA ARG A 178 11.15 7.82 -7.49
C ARG A 178 10.71 6.78 -6.47
N VAL A 179 10.83 7.10 -5.20
CA VAL A 179 10.34 6.25 -4.10
C VAL A 179 9.63 7.14 -3.07
N THR A 180 8.40 6.77 -2.73
CA THR A 180 7.60 7.47 -1.72
C THR A 180 7.09 6.47 -0.69
N ASN A 181 7.20 6.83 0.59
CA ASN A 181 6.55 6.14 1.70
C ASN A 181 5.37 7.00 2.19
N VAL A 182 4.15 6.50 2.07
CA VAL A 182 2.95 7.15 2.59
C VAL A 182 2.62 6.52 3.94
N GLU A 183 2.49 7.33 4.98
CA GLU A 183 2.31 6.89 6.37
C GLU A 183 0.95 7.33 6.91
N PRO A 184 -0.11 6.54 6.66
CA PRO A 184 -1.43 6.86 7.18
C PRO A 184 -1.53 6.71 8.70
N GLY A 185 -2.34 7.57 9.30
CA GLY A 185 -2.88 7.39 10.64
C GLY A 185 -4.08 6.44 10.65
N MET A 186 -5.14 6.82 11.37
CA MET A 186 -6.35 6.01 11.47
C MET A 186 -7.22 6.16 10.22
N VAL A 187 -7.27 5.10 9.40
CA VAL A 187 -8.09 5.01 8.18
C VAL A 187 -9.17 3.97 8.38
N GLU A 188 -10.43 4.33 8.20
CA GLU A 188 -11.55 3.39 8.31
C GLU A 188 -11.65 2.53 7.05
N THR A 189 -11.35 1.24 7.18
CA THR A 189 -11.40 0.24 6.12
C THR A 189 -11.64 -1.15 6.69
N GLU A 190 -11.70 -2.20 5.85
CA GLU A 190 -11.71 -3.61 6.31
C GLU A 190 -10.48 -3.97 7.18
N PHE A 191 -9.46 -3.12 7.26
CA PHE A 191 -8.22 -3.38 8.00
C PHE A 191 -8.46 -3.70 9.49
N SER A 192 -9.34 -2.95 10.16
CA SER A 192 -9.66 -3.19 11.57
C SER A 192 -10.43 -4.50 11.75
N VAL A 193 -11.30 -4.87 10.81
CA VAL A 193 -12.00 -6.17 10.83
C VAL A 193 -10.98 -7.32 10.68
N VAL A 194 -10.00 -7.18 9.79
CA VAL A 194 -8.90 -8.16 9.63
C VAL A 194 -8.05 -8.23 10.89
N ARG A 195 -7.71 -7.10 11.50
CA ARG A 195 -6.92 -7.02 12.74
C ARG A 195 -7.56 -7.82 13.88
N PHE A 196 -8.86 -7.79 13.98
CA PHE A 196 -9.61 -8.48 15.03
C PHE A 196 -10.23 -9.81 14.56
N HIS A 197 -9.62 -10.46 13.56
CA HIS A 197 -10.03 -11.79 13.07
C HIS A 197 -11.52 -11.91 12.70
N GLY A 198 -12.11 -10.82 12.16
CA GLY A 198 -13.50 -10.78 11.73
C GLY A 198 -14.47 -10.18 12.76
N ASP A 199 -14.02 -9.80 13.95
CA ASP A 199 -14.85 -9.13 14.96
C ASP A 199 -15.18 -7.69 14.53
N ALA A 200 -16.27 -7.54 13.81
CA ALA A 200 -16.74 -6.25 13.32
C ALA A 200 -17.16 -5.28 14.45
N ALA A 201 -17.67 -5.80 15.58
CA ALA A 201 -18.07 -4.97 16.71
C ALA A 201 -16.84 -4.33 17.37
N ARG A 202 -15.78 -5.10 17.55
CA ARG A 202 -14.49 -4.58 18.06
C ARG A 202 -13.83 -3.63 17.07
N ALA A 203 -13.92 -3.93 15.78
CA ALA A 203 -13.38 -3.08 14.72
C ALA A 203 -14.04 -1.70 14.69
N GLY A 204 -15.38 -1.63 14.81
CA GLY A 204 -16.13 -0.36 14.82
C GLY A 204 -15.75 0.55 15.99
N LYS A 205 -15.49 -0.03 17.17
CA LYS A 205 -15.08 0.74 18.37
C LYS A 205 -13.76 1.50 18.19
N VAL A 206 -12.92 1.10 17.24
CA VAL A 206 -11.64 1.79 16.95
C VAL A 206 -11.88 3.22 16.52
N TYR A 207 -12.97 3.47 15.79
CA TYR A 207 -13.29 4.77 15.20
C TYR A 207 -14.39 5.54 15.92
N GLU A 208 -14.93 4.97 17.00
CA GLU A 208 -16.01 5.57 17.77
C GLU A 208 -15.62 6.96 18.32
N GLY A 209 -16.47 7.95 18.09
CA GLY A 209 -16.27 9.33 18.56
C GLY A 209 -15.19 10.12 17.80
N MET A 210 -14.78 9.66 16.60
CA MET A 210 -13.87 10.42 15.74
C MET A 210 -14.29 10.34 14.27
N GLN A 211 -13.78 11.27 13.46
CA GLN A 211 -13.82 11.20 12.00
C GLN A 211 -12.46 10.67 11.51
N PRO A 212 -12.36 9.38 11.16
CA PRO A 212 -11.14 8.81 10.62
C PRO A 212 -10.87 9.30 9.21
N LEU A 213 -9.66 9.06 8.69
CA LEU A 213 -9.42 9.16 7.26
C LEU A 213 -10.21 8.08 6.52
N SER A 214 -10.59 8.38 5.30
CA SER A 214 -11.08 7.39 4.34
C SER A 214 -9.94 6.78 3.52
N ALA A 215 -10.22 5.70 2.81
CA ALA A 215 -9.28 5.13 1.85
C ALA A 215 -9.00 6.10 0.69
N GLU A 216 -9.97 6.90 0.31
CA GLU A 216 -9.92 7.92 -0.74
C GLU A 216 -8.96 9.05 -0.38
N ASP A 217 -8.90 9.49 0.89
CA ASP A 217 -7.95 10.52 1.35
C ASP A 217 -6.50 10.06 1.12
N ILE A 218 -6.24 8.77 1.35
CA ILE A 218 -4.91 8.20 1.12
C ILE A 218 -4.63 8.01 -0.37
N ALA A 219 -5.63 7.58 -1.15
CA ALA A 219 -5.49 7.46 -2.60
C ALA A 219 -5.22 8.81 -3.27
N ASP A 220 -5.87 9.89 -2.80
CA ASP A 220 -5.61 11.25 -3.27
C ASP A 220 -4.18 11.70 -2.93
N THR A 221 -3.71 11.39 -1.71
CA THR A 221 -2.33 11.64 -1.30
C THR A 221 -1.33 10.89 -2.20
N VAL A 222 -1.58 9.62 -2.51
CA VAL A 222 -0.78 8.83 -3.45
C VAL A 222 -0.77 9.48 -4.83
N LEU A 223 -1.94 9.83 -5.35
CA LEU A 223 -2.10 10.48 -6.66
C LEU A 223 -1.34 11.82 -6.70
N TRP A 224 -1.44 12.61 -5.63
CA TRP A 224 -0.68 13.85 -5.51
C TRP A 224 0.83 13.62 -5.58
N CYS A 225 1.36 12.62 -4.88
CA CYS A 225 2.79 12.27 -4.95
C CYS A 225 3.21 11.87 -6.38
N LEU A 226 2.39 11.07 -7.05
CA LEU A 226 2.66 10.58 -8.41
C LEU A 226 2.68 11.69 -9.44
N THR A 227 1.83 12.70 -9.29
CA THR A 227 1.66 13.81 -10.23
C THR A 227 2.65 14.98 -10.01
N ARG A 228 3.60 14.87 -9.08
CA ARG A 228 4.69 15.87 -8.95
C ARG A 228 5.61 15.83 -10.17
N PRO A 229 6.25 16.96 -10.51
CA PRO A 229 7.23 17.00 -11.59
C PRO A 229 8.27 15.88 -11.47
N PRO A 230 8.79 15.31 -12.57
CA PRO A 230 9.66 14.12 -12.53
C PRO A 230 10.95 14.26 -11.70
N HIS A 231 11.44 15.48 -11.49
CA HIS A 231 12.62 15.77 -10.67
C HIS A 231 12.31 15.88 -9.17
N VAL A 232 11.03 15.84 -8.79
CA VAL A 232 10.57 15.95 -7.40
C VAL A 232 10.29 14.57 -6.85
N ASN A 233 10.99 14.18 -5.77
CA ASN A 233 10.70 12.99 -5.01
C ASN A 233 10.14 13.37 -3.63
N VAL A 234 8.93 12.95 -3.33
CA VAL A 234 8.38 13.02 -1.99
C VAL A 234 8.84 11.77 -1.24
N ASN A 235 9.79 11.92 -0.31
CA ASN A 235 10.38 10.76 0.35
C ASN A 235 9.40 10.08 1.31
N THR A 236 8.76 10.88 2.16
CA THR A 236 7.78 10.42 3.15
C THR A 236 6.69 11.47 3.30
N ILE A 237 5.46 11.02 3.42
CA ILE A 237 4.32 11.86 3.75
C ILE A 237 3.47 11.16 4.80
N GLU A 238 3.30 11.81 5.95
CA GLU A 238 2.49 11.33 7.06
C GLU A 238 1.15 12.07 7.04
N VAL A 239 0.05 11.32 7.12
CA VAL A 239 -1.32 11.87 7.03
C VAL A 239 -2.16 11.30 8.17
N MET A 240 -2.69 12.17 9.03
CA MET A 240 -3.55 11.79 10.15
C MET A 240 -4.88 12.53 10.11
N PRO A 241 -5.96 11.94 10.67
CA PRO A 241 -7.15 12.72 11.00
C PRO A 241 -6.80 13.89 11.92
N VAL A 242 -7.52 15.01 11.81
CA VAL A 242 -7.30 16.18 12.69
C VAL A 242 -7.47 15.82 14.18
N GLN A 243 -8.31 14.82 14.48
CA GLN A 243 -8.56 14.33 15.84
C GLN A 243 -7.50 13.33 16.35
N GLN A 244 -6.51 12.95 15.53
CA GLN A 244 -5.41 12.10 15.92
C GLN A 244 -4.16 12.93 16.16
N ALA A 245 -3.40 12.63 17.22
CA ALA A 245 -2.10 13.23 17.51
C ALA A 245 -1.03 12.14 17.65
N PHE A 246 0.22 12.58 17.72
CA PHE A 246 1.35 11.72 18.02
C PHE A 246 1.23 11.18 19.45
N SER A 247 1.72 9.99 19.69
CA SER A 247 1.95 9.33 20.98
C SER A 247 0.83 9.40 22.05
N PRO A 248 0.46 8.25 22.56
CA PRO A 248 0.45 6.90 21.98
C PRO A 248 -0.83 6.65 21.19
N PHE A 249 -0.95 7.13 19.96
CA PHE A 249 -2.17 7.16 19.15
C PHE A 249 -3.32 7.91 19.85
N ALA A 250 -2.98 9.05 20.46
CA ALA A 250 -3.98 9.89 21.11
C ALA A 250 -5.03 10.33 20.08
N VAL A 251 -6.30 10.13 20.46
CA VAL A 251 -7.45 10.51 19.64
C VAL A 251 -8.37 11.36 20.52
N SER A 252 -8.74 12.54 20.04
CA SER A 252 -9.84 13.30 20.65
C SER A 252 -11.16 12.67 20.18
N ARG A 253 -11.95 12.15 21.11
CA ARG A 253 -13.27 11.62 20.85
C ARG A 253 -14.31 12.60 21.38
N THR A 254 -15.28 12.92 20.57
CA THR A 254 -16.44 13.76 20.93
C THR A 254 -17.64 12.91 21.26
#